data_3706bdf6c2869b37a180265dcd53310c
#
_entry.id   3706bdf6c2869b37a180265dcd53310c
#
_cell.length_a   1.000
_cell.length_b   1.000
_cell.length_c   1.000
_cell.angle_alpha   90.00
_cell.angle_beta   90.00
_cell.angle_gamma   90.00
#
_symmetry.space_group_name_H-M   'P 1'
#
loop_
_entity.id
_entity.type
_entity.pdbx_description
1 polymer ?
#
loop_
_entity_poly.entity_id
_entity_poly.type
_entity_poly.pdbx_seq_one_letter_code
_entity_poly.pdbx_strand_id
1 'polypeptide(L)'
;MKLLDLLKGVDYELLEGTVEKEVNHIQYDSRKVNEGDLFVCLTGFEVDGHDYANKAIEAGAKVVLCEKKIDIKSEGVTVLLVNEGRKALATMSANYYGHPTKSLKLIGVTGTNGKTTTVYLLKSMLEKAGKKVGLVGTIANYIGENKLKSERTTPESLELQKLFKDMVDANCEYCVMEVSSHSLQLDRVYGCEFE
;
A
#
# COMPACT_ATOMS: atom_id res chain seq x y z
N MET A 1 12.41 10.50 -0.75
CA MET A 1 12.28 10.22 0.72
C MET A 1 13.51 9.45 1.18
N LYS A 2 14.03 9.70 2.39
CA LYS A 2 15.15 8.89 2.91
C LYS A 2 14.69 7.45 3.18
N LEU A 3 15.49 6.48 2.79
CA LEU A 3 15.19 5.05 2.98
C LEU A 3 14.97 4.69 4.46
N LEU A 4 15.77 5.27 5.36
CA LEU A 4 15.63 5.09 6.82
C LEU A 4 14.26 5.55 7.35
N ASP A 5 13.69 6.64 6.80
CA ASP A 5 12.35 7.11 7.19
C ASP A 5 11.27 6.16 6.68
N LEU A 6 11.47 5.60 5.50
CA LEU A 6 10.58 4.63 4.90
C LEU A 6 10.56 3.31 5.69
N LEU A 7 11.71 2.89 6.21
CA LEU A 7 11.88 1.63 6.95
C LEU A 7 11.50 1.70 8.44
N LYS A 8 11.03 2.84 8.94
CA LYS A 8 10.57 2.94 10.34
C LYS A 8 9.49 1.91 10.64
N GLY A 9 9.70 1.10 11.66
CA GLY A 9 8.78 0.02 12.05
C GLY A 9 8.83 -1.23 11.17
N VAL A 10 9.75 -1.31 10.22
CA VAL A 10 10.04 -2.52 9.44
C VAL A 10 11.24 -3.24 10.08
N ASP A 11 11.09 -4.53 10.38
CA ASP A 11 12.19 -5.39 10.79
C ASP A 11 12.87 -5.96 9.55
N TYR A 12 14.17 -5.65 9.37
CA TYR A 12 14.92 -6.03 8.16
C TYR A 12 16.38 -6.38 8.49
N GLU A 13 16.97 -7.20 7.65
CA GLU A 13 18.41 -7.46 7.58
C GLU A 13 18.98 -6.80 6.33
N LEU A 14 20.04 -6.01 6.47
CA LEU A 14 20.77 -5.44 5.32
C LEU A 14 21.73 -6.52 4.78
N LEU A 15 21.43 -7.03 3.58
CA LEU A 15 22.28 -8.02 2.91
C LEU A 15 23.39 -7.36 2.09
N GLU A 16 23.08 -6.24 1.42
CA GLU A 16 24.00 -5.54 0.55
C GLU A 16 23.69 -4.04 0.48
N GLY A 17 24.70 -3.22 0.22
CA GLY A 17 24.57 -1.78 0.01
C GLY A 17 24.49 -0.96 1.29
N THR A 18 23.68 0.10 1.28
CA THR A 18 23.51 1.03 2.39
C THR A 18 22.08 1.52 2.50
N VAL A 19 21.62 1.76 3.72
CA VAL A 19 20.31 2.40 3.99
C VAL A 19 20.37 3.94 3.97
N GLU A 20 21.56 4.51 3.86
CA GLU A 20 21.78 5.96 3.75
C GLU A 20 21.63 6.41 2.30
N LYS A 21 20.43 6.26 1.74
CA LYS A 21 20.09 6.76 0.40
C LYS A 21 18.65 7.24 0.32
N GLU A 22 18.32 7.89 -0.77
CA GLU A 22 16.97 8.34 -1.07
C GLU A 22 16.28 7.38 -2.01
N VAL A 23 14.95 7.29 -1.87
CA VAL A 23 14.04 6.50 -2.70
C VAL A 23 12.99 7.43 -3.28
N ASN A 24 12.70 7.29 -4.56
CA ASN A 24 11.69 8.09 -5.26
C ASN A 24 10.29 7.55 -4.96
N HIS A 25 10.01 6.31 -5.34
CA HIS A 25 8.72 5.65 -5.11
C HIS A 25 8.91 4.21 -4.64
N ILE A 26 7.82 3.62 -4.13
CA ILE A 26 7.73 2.20 -3.82
C ILE A 26 7.00 1.53 -4.99
N GLN A 27 7.50 0.39 -5.46
CA GLN A 27 6.87 -0.43 -6.49
C GLN A 27 6.90 -1.91 -6.09
N TYR A 28 5.88 -2.65 -6.45
CA TYR A 28 5.83 -4.12 -6.37
C TYR A 28 5.49 -4.76 -7.74
N ASP A 29 5.30 -3.93 -8.78
CA ASP A 29 5.17 -4.33 -10.18
C ASP A 29 6.41 -3.85 -10.95
N SER A 30 7.25 -4.80 -11.40
CA SER A 30 8.52 -4.48 -12.08
C SER A 30 8.35 -3.66 -13.36
N ARG A 31 7.15 -3.66 -13.96
CA ARG A 31 6.82 -2.87 -15.16
C ARG A 31 6.61 -1.38 -14.88
N LYS A 32 6.41 -1.03 -13.60
CA LYS A 32 6.15 0.35 -13.14
C LYS A 32 7.37 0.97 -12.48
N VAL A 33 8.46 0.22 -12.37
CA VAL A 33 9.70 0.70 -11.76
C VAL A 33 10.35 1.75 -12.63
N ASN A 34 10.83 2.82 -12.00
CA ASN A 34 11.61 3.89 -12.58
C ASN A 34 12.93 4.08 -11.82
N GLU A 35 13.79 4.97 -12.34
CA GLU A 35 15.08 5.28 -11.72
C GLU A 35 14.91 5.80 -10.27
N GLY A 36 15.64 5.19 -9.34
CA GLY A 36 15.63 5.57 -7.93
C GLY A 36 14.51 4.95 -7.09
N ASP A 37 13.68 4.07 -7.66
CA ASP A 37 12.60 3.41 -6.92
C ASP A 37 13.10 2.29 -6.00
N LEU A 38 12.28 1.96 -5.00
CA LEU A 38 12.36 0.75 -4.19
C LEU A 38 11.40 -0.30 -4.77
N PHE A 39 11.91 -1.48 -5.06
CA PHE A 39 11.11 -2.61 -5.52
C PHE A 39 10.90 -3.62 -4.39
N VAL A 40 9.64 -3.99 -4.12
CA VAL A 40 9.26 -5.00 -3.14
C VAL A 40 8.93 -6.30 -3.86
N CYS A 41 9.69 -7.34 -3.59
CA CYS A 41 9.42 -8.68 -4.09
C CYS A 41 8.30 -9.33 -3.26
N LEU A 42 7.09 -9.37 -3.82
CA LEU A 42 5.96 -10.04 -3.19
C LEU A 42 5.75 -11.43 -3.79
N THR A 43 5.59 -12.43 -2.94
CA THR A 43 5.12 -13.75 -3.37
C THR A 43 3.63 -13.69 -3.65
N GLY A 44 3.26 -13.89 -4.93
CA GLY A 44 1.88 -13.98 -5.39
C GLY A 44 1.37 -15.41 -5.47
N PHE A 45 0.11 -15.61 -5.86
CA PHE A 45 -0.47 -16.94 -6.05
C PHE A 45 0.02 -17.64 -7.33
N GLU A 46 0.28 -16.87 -8.39
CA GLU A 46 0.68 -17.39 -9.71
C GLU A 46 2.12 -16.98 -10.06
N VAL A 47 2.59 -15.87 -9.53
CA VAL A 47 3.87 -15.26 -9.90
C VAL A 47 4.63 -14.88 -8.63
N ASP A 48 5.93 -15.21 -8.59
CA ASP A 48 6.82 -14.77 -7.53
C ASP A 48 7.55 -13.48 -7.94
N GLY A 49 7.35 -12.40 -7.19
CA GLY A 49 8.00 -11.11 -7.44
C GLY A 49 9.52 -11.16 -7.36
N HIS A 50 10.09 -12.15 -6.66
CA HIS A 50 11.54 -12.35 -6.58
C HIS A 50 12.18 -12.66 -7.93
N ASP A 51 11.46 -13.33 -8.84
CA ASP A 51 11.94 -13.64 -10.18
C ASP A 51 12.13 -12.38 -11.06
N TYR A 52 11.53 -11.27 -10.63
CA TYR A 52 11.58 -9.99 -11.34
C TYR A 52 12.52 -8.96 -10.71
N ALA A 53 13.25 -9.32 -9.65
CA ALA A 53 14.15 -8.41 -8.95
C ALA A 53 15.22 -7.82 -9.88
N ASN A 54 15.93 -8.67 -10.63
CA ASN A 54 16.96 -8.19 -11.57
C ASN A 54 16.35 -7.30 -12.67
N LYS A 55 15.16 -7.64 -13.18
CA LYS A 55 14.45 -6.81 -14.15
C LYS A 55 14.05 -5.44 -13.57
N ALA A 56 13.65 -5.39 -12.32
CA ALA A 56 13.35 -4.14 -11.63
C ALA A 56 14.62 -3.28 -11.46
N ILE A 57 15.75 -3.91 -11.17
CA ILE A 57 17.07 -3.23 -11.09
C ILE A 57 17.47 -2.67 -12.45
N GLU A 58 17.33 -3.45 -13.53
CA GLU A 58 17.57 -3.00 -14.91
C GLU A 58 16.67 -1.80 -15.29
N ALA A 59 15.46 -1.74 -14.75
CA ALA A 59 14.52 -0.62 -14.92
C ALA A 59 14.85 0.59 -14.04
N GLY A 60 15.82 0.49 -13.11
CA GLY A 60 16.30 1.60 -12.31
C GLY A 60 16.07 1.50 -10.81
N ALA A 61 15.58 0.37 -10.28
CA ALA A 61 15.45 0.19 -8.84
C ALA A 61 16.82 0.28 -8.16
N LYS A 62 16.92 1.08 -7.11
CA LYS A 62 18.15 1.25 -6.30
C LYS A 62 18.07 0.48 -4.97
N VAL A 63 16.88 0.05 -4.59
CA VAL A 63 16.63 -0.74 -3.39
C VAL A 63 15.72 -1.89 -3.76
N VAL A 64 16.05 -3.09 -3.30
CA VAL A 64 15.21 -4.29 -3.42
C VAL A 64 14.92 -4.83 -2.03
N LEU A 65 13.65 -5.06 -1.72
CA LEU A 65 13.21 -5.71 -0.52
C LEU A 65 12.66 -7.10 -0.88
N CYS A 66 13.18 -8.13 -0.23
CA CYS A 66 12.88 -9.53 -0.54
C CYS A 66 12.60 -10.35 0.72
N GLU A 67 11.89 -11.47 0.58
CA GLU A 67 11.60 -12.42 1.66
C GLU A 67 12.56 -13.62 1.68
N LYS A 68 13.41 -13.75 0.67
CA LYS A 68 14.44 -14.79 0.53
C LYS A 68 15.66 -14.23 -0.17
N LYS A 69 16.82 -14.83 0.06
CA LYS A 69 18.05 -14.44 -0.64
C LYS A 69 17.88 -14.63 -2.14
N ILE A 70 18.25 -13.62 -2.89
CA ILE A 70 18.21 -13.58 -4.36
C ILE A 70 19.59 -13.25 -4.90
N ASP A 71 19.90 -13.78 -6.07
CA ASP A 71 21.14 -13.48 -6.77
C ASP A 71 20.99 -12.15 -7.54
N ILE A 72 21.63 -11.11 -7.01
CA ILE A 72 21.65 -9.77 -7.61
C ILE A 72 22.85 -9.65 -8.54
N LYS A 73 22.61 -9.27 -9.80
CA LYS A 73 23.63 -9.18 -10.84
C LYS A 73 24.24 -7.79 -11.01
N SER A 74 23.81 -6.82 -10.21
CA SER A 74 24.22 -5.42 -10.38
C SER A 74 24.82 -4.88 -9.09
N GLU A 75 25.91 -4.12 -9.21
CA GLU A 75 26.56 -3.43 -8.10
C GLU A 75 25.80 -2.14 -7.70
N GLY A 76 25.94 -1.72 -6.45
CA GLY A 76 25.40 -0.45 -5.95
C GLY A 76 23.92 -0.46 -5.59
N VAL A 77 23.25 -1.61 -5.69
CA VAL A 77 21.88 -1.82 -5.24
C VAL A 77 21.89 -2.12 -3.73
N THR A 78 20.90 -1.61 -3.00
CA THR A 78 20.68 -2.00 -1.61
C THR A 78 19.69 -3.16 -1.57
N VAL A 79 20.06 -4.24 -0.89
CA VAL A 79 19.22 -5.44 -0.74
C VAL A 79 18.84 -5.60 0.72
N LEU A 80 17.54 -5.63 0.99
CA LEU A 80 16.96 -5.78 2.32
C LEU A 80 16.18 -7.09 2.40
N LEU A 81 16.47 -7.90 3.39
CA LEU A 81 15.72 -9.12 3.67
C LEU A 81 14.71 -8.86 4.79
N VAL A 82 13.48 -9.31 4.60
CA VAL A 82 12.40 -9.23 5.58
C VAL A 82 11.71 -10.58 5.70
N ASN A 83 11.05 -10.83 6.84
CA ASN A 83 10.30 -12.07 7.03
C ASN A 83 8.90 -12.00 6.41
N GLU A 84 8.29 -10.81 6.34
CA GLU A 84 6.90 -10.60 5.93
C GLU A 84 6.81 -9.40 4.97
N GLY A 85 7.07 -9.64 3.69
CA GLY A 85 7.16 -8.61 2.65
C GLY A 85 5.87 -7.78 2.50
N ARG A 86 4.69 -8.39 2.70
CA ARG A 86 3.40 -7.68 2.63
C ARG A 86 3.21 -6.72 3.80
N LYS A 87 3.57 -7.11 5.02
CA LYS A 87 3.55 -6.20 6.17
C LYS A 87 4.58 -5.10 6.03
N ALA A 88 5.77 -5.44 5.51
CA ALA A 88 6.79 -4.44 5.21
C ALA A 88 6.27 -3.42 4.17
N LEU A 89 5.65 -3.88 3.07
CA LEU A 89 5.03 -3.01 2.08
C LEU A 89 3.96 -2.10 2.72
N ALA A 90 3.08 -2.65 3.56
CA ALA A 90 2.03 -1.88 4.21
C ALA A 90 2.60 -0.81 5.14
N THR A 91 3.60 -1.16 5.97
CA THR A 91 4.28 -0.22 6.87
C THR A 91 5.00 0.88 6.10
N MET A 92 5.78 0.50 5.07
CA MET A 92 6.48 1.47 4.22
C MET A 92 5.50 2.38 3.47
N SER A 93 4.37 1.86 3.01
CA SER A 93 3.34 2.66 2.34
C SER A 93 2.72 3.68 3.29
N ALA A 94 2.42 3.29 4.54
CA ALA A 94 1.94 4.21 5.55
C ALA A 94 2.98 5.31 5.86
N ASN A 95 4.25 4.95 6.02
CA ASN A 95 5.34 5.91 6.21
C ASN A 95 5.47 6.86 5.03
N TYR A 96 5.41 6.34 3.79
CA TYR A 96 5.55 7.11 2.56
C TYR A 96 4.47 8.17 2.41
N TYR A 97 3.23 7.84 2.76
CA TYR A 97 2.07 8.75 2.69
C TYR A 97 1.77 9.50 3.99
N GLY A 98 2.62 9.37 5.03
CA GLY A 98 2.51 10.13 6.28
C GLY A 98 1.37 9.67 7.18
N HIS A 99 1.07 8.37 7.21
CA HIS A 99 0.03 7.76 8.08
C HIS A 99 -1.36 8.41 7.94
N PRO A 100 -1.95 8.45 6.73
CA PRO A 100 -3.18 9.20 6.50
C PRO A 100 -4.38 8.69 7.32
N THR A 101 -4.38 7.42 7.75
CA THR A 101 -5.45 6.86 8.59
C THR A 101 -5.53 7.49 9.98
N LYS A 102 -4.47 8.18 10.45
CA LYS A 102 -4.52 8.96 11.70
C LYS A 102 -5.35 10.24 11.59
N SER A 103 -5.60 10.70 10.37
CA SER A 103 -6.37 11.91 10.06
C SER A 103 -7.77 11.62 9.51
N LEU A 104 -8.08 10.34 9.26
CA LEU A 104 -9.37 9.88 8.77
C LEU A 104 -10.03 8.99 9.82
N LYS A 105 -11.33 9.14 10.04
CA LYS A 105 -12.15 8.16 10.76
C LYS A 105 -12.46 7.02 9.78
N LEU A 106 -11.72 5.92 9.91
CA LEU A 106 -11.77 4.81 8.99
C LEU A 106 -12.75 3.73 9.47
N ILE A 107 -13.80 3.47 8.68
CA ILE A 107 -14.82 2.46 8.98
C ILE A 107 -14.66 1.30 8.00
N GLY A 108 -14.28 0.13 8.50
CA GLY A 108 -14.14 -1.10 7.71
C GLY A 108 -15.36 -1.99 7.82
N VAL A 109 -15.87 -2.48 6.68
CA VAL A 109 -16.97 -3.44 6.62
C VAL A 109 -16.48 -4.74 6.01
N THR A 110 -16.54 -5.83 6.78
CA THR A 110 -16.21 -7.18 6.32
C THR A 110 -17.44 -8.10 6.39
N GLY A 111 -17.36 -9.25 5.75
CA GLY A 111 -18.44 -10.26 5.70
C GLY A 111 -18.55 -10.91 4.32
N THR A 112 -19.32 -12.01 4.22
CA THR A 112 -19.55 -12.71 2.96
C THR A 112 -20.43 -11.92 2.00
N ASN A 113 -21.51 -11.30 2.50
CA ASN A 113 -22.48 -10.54 1.72
C ASN A 113 -22.76 -9.19 2.38
N GLY A 114 -23.33 -8.26 1.62
CA GLY A 114 -23.82 -6.98 2.10
C GLY A 114 -22.77 -5.88 2.27
N LYS A 115 -21.48 -6.17 2.14
CA LYS A 115 -20.40 -5.16 2.29
C LYS A 115 -20.66 -3.92 1.45
N THR A 116 -20.85 -4.08 0.16
CA THR A 116 -21.08 -2.97 -0.79
C THR A 116 -22.29 -2.14 -0.40
N THR A 117 -23.42 -2.79 -0.14
CA THR A 117 -24.66 -2.10 0.30
C THR A 117 -24.42 -1.31 1.57
N THR A 118 -23.76 -1.90 2.56
CA THR A 118 -23.50 -1.27 3.86
C THR A 118 -22.59 -0.06 3.71
N VAL A 119 -21.48 -0.14 2.95
CA VAL A 119 -20.58 1.01 2.80
C VAL A 119 -21.24 2.17 2.05
N TYR A 120 -22.09 1.90 1.05
CA TYR A 120 -22.84 2.95 0.36
C TYR A 120 -23.91 3.59 1.23
N LEU A 121 -24.61 2.82 2.08
CA LEU A 121 -25.56 3.34 3.06
C LEU A 121 -24.86 4.22 4.10
N LEU A 122 -23.75 3.75 4.67
CA LEU A 122 -22.96 4.53 5.65
C LEU A 122 -22.45 5.83 5.03
N LYS A 123 -21.90 5.77 3.80
CA LYS A 123 -21.49 6.99 3.10
C LYS A 123 -22.66 7.97 2.97
N SER A 124 -23.81 7.51 2.47
CA SER A 124 -24.99 8.37 2.30
C SER A 124 -25.49 8.98 3.63
N MET A 125 -25.47 8.20 4.71
CA MET A 125 -25.89 8.69 6.04
C MET A 125 -24.94 9.76 6.57
N LEU A 126 -23.62 9.54 6.47
CA LEU A 126 -22.61 10.49 6.90
C LEU A 126 -22.66 11.78 6.07
N GLU A 127 -22.86 11.68 4.75
CA GLU A 127 -23.01 12.84 3.86
C GLU A 127 -24.25 13.66 4.19
N LYS A 128 -25.39 12.99 4.48
CA LYS A 128 -26.61 13.68 4.97
C LYS A 128 -26.41 14.35 6.33
N ALA A 129 -25.49 13.87 7.14
CA ALA A 129 -25.07 14.52 8.38
C ALA A 129 -24.04 15.65 8.15
N GLY A 130 -23.79 16.05 6.89
CA GLY A 130 -22.90 17.14 6.53
C GLY A 130 -21.41 16.78 6.56
N LYS A 131 -21.07 15.48 6.55
CA LYS A 131 -19.67 15.02 6.55
C LYS A 131 -19.15 14.79 5.14
N LYS A 132 -17.89 15.11 4.91
CA LYS A 132 -17.21 14.74 3.66
C LYS A 132 -16.61 13.35 3.78
N VAL A 133 -17.00 12.43 2.89
CA VAL A 133 -16.76 10.99 3.05
C VAL A 133 -16.07 10.44 1.81
N GLY A 134 -14.97 9.71 2.04
CA GLY A 134 -14.37 8.82 1.06
C GLY A 134 -15.02 7.43 1.09
N LEU A 135 -14.91 6.67 0.01
CA LEU A 135 -15.34 5.27 -0.07
C LEU A 135 -14.32 4.45 -0.85
N VAL A 136 -14.00 3.27 -0.33
CA VAL A 136 -13.21 2.26 -1.05
C VAL A 136 -14.06 0.99 -1.17
N GLY A 137 -14.32 0.54 -2.40
CA GLY A 137 -15.19 -0.62 -2.60
C GLY A 137 -15.20 -1.21 -4.00
N THR A 138 -15.97 -2.26 -4.16
CA THR A 138 -16.02 -3.08 -5.38
C THR A 138 -16.47 -2.30 -6.62
N ILE A 139 -17.49 -1.46 -6.48
CA ILE A 139 -18.09 -0.76 -7.64
C ILE A 139 -17.24 0.44 -8.06
N ALA A 140 -16.78 1.22 -7.11
CA ALA A 140 -15.98 2.41 -7.33
C ALA A 140 -15.30 2.84 -6.02
N ASN A 141 -14.23 3.63 -6.13
CA ASN A 141 -13.70 4.42 -5.05
C ASN A 141 -14.21 5.86 -5.16
N TYR A 142 -14.34 6.56 -4.02
CA TYR A 142 -14.75 7.96 -4.00
C TYR A 142 -13.83 8.78 -3.09
N ILE A 143 -13.45 9.95 -3.57
CA ILE A 143 -12.79 10.99 -2.77
C ILE A 143 -13.79 12.14 -2.67
N GLY A 144 -14.59 12.16 -1.59
CA GLY A 144 -15.78 13.01 -1.55
C GLY A 144 -16.76 12.64 -2.67
N GLU A 145 -17.05 13.60 -3.56
CA GLU A 145 -17.93 13.39 -4.72
C GLU A 145 -17.21 12.84 -5.97
N ASN A 146 -15.86 12.91 -5.97
CA ASN A 146 -15.07 12.46 -7.13
C ASN A 146 -15.04 10.94 -7.19
N LYS A 147 -15.65 10.39 -8.24
CA LYS A 147 -15.71 8.94 -8.50
C LYS A 147 -14.50 8.47 -9.28
N LEU A 148 -13.81 7.45 -8.75
CA LEU A 148 -12.66 6.79 -9.36
C LEU A 148 -13.01 5.33 -9.70
N LYS A 149 -12.39 4.80 -10.75
CA LYS A 149 -12.51 3.38 -11.09
C LYS A 149 -11.92 2.52 -9.96
N SER A 150 -12.63 1.47 -9.59
CA SER A 150 -12.13 0.43 -8.71
C SER A 150 -11.60 -0.74 -9.53
N GLU A 151 -10.40 -1.21 -9.21
CA GLU A 151 -9.81 -2.41 -9.81
C GLU A 151 -9.96 -3.62 -8.90
N ARG A 152 -10.12 -3.39 -7.60
CA ARG A 152 -10.27 -4.42 -6.56
C ARG A 152 -11.15 -3.91 -5.44
N THR A 153 -11.91 -4.79 -4.81
CA THR A 153 -12.74 -4.47 -3.65
C THR A 153 -11.94 -3.77 -2.55
N THR A 154 -10.74 -4.30 -2.28
CA THR A 154 -9.76 -3.70 -1.37
C THR A 154 -8.42 -3.67 -2.10
N PRO A 155 -7.87 -2.50 -2.44
CA PRO A 155 -6.57 -2.37 -3.11
C PRO A 155 -5.40 -2.97 -2.31
N GLU A 156 -4.23 -3.11 -2.93
CA GLU A 156 -3.00 -3.41 -2.20
C GLU A 156 -2.65 -2.23 -1.29
N SER A 157 -1.84 -2.48 -0.26
CA SER A 157 -1.55 -1.49 0.78
C SER A 157 -0.97 -0.18 0.22
N LEU A 158 -0.17 -0.22 -0.82
CA LEU A 158 0.42 0.97 -1.45
C LEU A 158 -0.65 1.88 -2.07
N GLU A 159 -1.54 1.32 -2.89
CA GLU A 159 -2.64 2.06 -3.51
C GLU A 159 -3.67 2.50 -2.46
N LEU A 160 -3.87 1.68 -1.43
CA LEU A 160 -4.81 2.00 -0.35
C LEU A 160 -4.34 3.21 0.46
N GLN A 161 -3.08 3.25 0.88
CA GLN A 161 -2.50 4.39 1.59
C GLN A 161 -2.50 5.66 0.74
N LYS A 162 -2.26 5.52 -0.58
CA LYS A 162 -2.40 6.64 -1.52
C LYS A 162 -3.83 7.18 -1.54
N LEU A 163 -4.84 6.32 -1.66
CA LEU A 163 -6.24 6.74 -1.64
C LEU A 163 -6.60 7.46 -0.34
N PHE A 164 -6.14 6.96 0.80
CA PHE A 164 -6.35 7.64 2.09
C PHE A 164 -5.67 9.02 2.12
N LYS A 165 -4.46 9.14 1.60
CA LYS A 165 -3.78 10.43 1.50
C LYS A 165 -4.56 11.39 0.61
N ASP A 166 -5.01 10.95 -0.56
CA ASP A 166 -5.82 11.76 -1.47
C ASP A 166 -7.15 12.20 -0.81
N MET A 167 -7.76 11.35 0.05
CA MET A 167 -8.96 11.70 0.84
C MET A 167 -8.66 12.75 1.89
N VAL A 168 -7.53 12.63 2.62
CA VAL A 168 -7.09 13.62 3.61
C VAL A 168 -6.85 14.97 2.93
N ASP A 169 -6.15 14.99 1.80
CA ASP A 169 -5.85 16.21 1.04
C ASP A 169 -7.12 16.87 0.48
N ALA A 170 -8.14 16.06 0.21
CA ALA A 170 -9.46 16.53 -0.16
C ALA A 170 -10.34 16.93 1.04
N ASN A 171 -9.81 16.92 2.28
CA ASN A 171 -10.54 17.22 3.52
C ASN A 171 -11.73 16.27 3.77
N CYS A 172 -11.61 14.99 3.43
CA CYS A 172 -12.55 13.99 3.91
C CYS A 172 -12.35 13.76 5.42
N GLU A 173 -13.44 13.70 6.16
CA GLU A 173 -13.41 13.41 7.60
C GLU A 173 -13.50 11.89 7.86
N TYR A 174 -14.20 11.19 6.98
CA TYR A 174 -14.46 9.75 7.07
C TYR A 174 -14.04 9.04 5.81
N CYS A 175 -13.61 7.80 5.96
CA CYS A 175 -13.54 6.83 4.88
C CYS A 175 -14.31 5.58 5.28
N VAL A 176 -15.24 5.14 4.45
CA VAL A 176 -15.95 3.86 4.61
C VAL A 176 -15.43 2.89 3.57
N MET A 177 -14.99 1.70 3.97
CA MET A 177 -14.37 0.77 3.03
C MET A 177 -14.84 -0.67 3.18
N GLU A 178 -14.90 -1.37 2.06
CA GLU A 178 -15.04 -2.82 2.04
C GLU A 178 -13.68 -3.47 2.37
N VAL A 179 -13.67 -4.36 3.37
CA VAL A 179 -12.51 -5.16 3.73
C VAL A 179 -12.82 -6.62 3.38
N SER A 180 -12.20 -7.12 2.31
CA SER A 180 -12.39 -8.50 1.89
C SER A 180 -11.56 -9.47 2.75
N SER A 181 -11.99 -10.74 2.86
CA SER A 181 -11.21 -11.76 3.55
C SER A 181 -9.80 -11.94 2.97
N HIS A 182 -9.67 -11.85 1.64
CA HIS A 182 -8.36 -11.88 0.98
C HIS A 182 -7.48 -10.68 1.37
N SER A 183 -8.06 -9.50 1.57
CA SER A 183 -7.28 -8.32 1.98
C SER A 183 -6.75 -8.45 3.41
N LEU A 184 -7.49 -9.13 4.28
CA LEU A 184 -7.01 -9.46 5.63
C LEU A 184 -5.89 -10.50 5.58
N GLN A 185 -6.08 -11.57 4.81
CA GLN A 185 -5.08 -12.64 4.64
C GLN A 185 -3.78 -12.13 3.99
N LEU A 186 -3.88 -11.15 3.10
CA LEU A 186 -2.75 -10.59 2.36
C LEU A 186 -2.21 -9.29 2.98
N ASP A 187 -2.53 -9.00 4.24
CA ASP A 187 -2.05 -7.83 5.00
C ASP A 187 -2.24 -6.47 4.30
N ARG A 188 -3.23 -6.36 3.38
CA ARG A 188 -3.46 -5.12 2.62
C ARG A 188 -3.91 -3.94 3.49
N VAL A 189 -4.55 -4.25 4.62
CA VAL A 189 -5.03 -3.28 5.62
C VAL A 189 -4.17 -3.27 6.89
N TYR A 190 -3.00 -3.92 6.85
CA TYR A 190 -2.08 -3.92 7.98
C TYR A 190 -1.65 -2.49 8.33
N GLY A 191 -1.67 -2.16 9.62
CA GLY A 191 -1.34 -0.81 10.11
C GLY A 191 -2.38 0.27 9.82
N CYS A 192 -3.56 -0.07 9.26
CA CYS A 192 -4.68 0.85 9.18
C CYS A 192 -5.38 0.96 10.55
N GLU A 193 -5.66 2.18 10.99
CA GLU A 193 -6.36 2.47 12.25
C GLU A 193 -7.86 2.59 11.96
N PHE A 194 -8.63 1.56 12.34
CA PHE A 194 -10.10 1.55 12.22
C PHE A 194 -10.74 2.05 13.52
N GLU A 195 -11.92 2.72 13.40
CA GLU A 195 -12.78 3.14 14.52
C GLU A 195 -13.44 1.94 15.21
#